data_5e84702a6b801465ca5efa8364ee9cd3
#
_entry.id   5e84702a6b801465ca5efa8364ee9cd3
#
_cell.length_a   1.000
_cell.length_b   1.000
_cell.length_c   1.000
_cell.angle_alpha   90.00
_cell.angle_beta   90.00
_cell.angle_gamma   90.00
#
_symmetry.space_group_name_H-M   'P 1'
#
loop_
_entity.id
_entity.type
_entity.pdbx_description
1 polymer ?
#
loop_
_entity_poly.entity_id
_entity_poly.type
_entity_poly.pdbx_seq_one_letter_code
_entity_poly.pdbx_strand_id
1 'polypeptide(L)'
;MLMKKLFYRLAVCLYVIGGLVGCSKDDEPGGGEGAMYQVTVQQSGDYRSYIKSVVVAANGTSVINENTNEKFKGTAILDDDALAVPSVTLSTESSAIEFAVSGGVVDGDDGVVNEPMQWVVVVRKNGKEIDRKTLTFEDGKQIATDDLKLYYK
;
A
#
# COMPACT_ATOMS: atom_id res chain seq x y z
N MET A 1 9.97 -15.29 -19.33
CA MET A 1 10.28 -14.35 -18.24
C MET A 1 9.19 -13.29 -18.03
N LEU A 2 8.70 -12.64 -19.06
CA LEU A 2 7.64 -11.62 -18.99
C LEU A 2 6.30 -12.15 -18.45
N MET A 3 5.92 -13.38 -18.83
CA MET A 3 4.65 -14.00 -18.38
C MET A 3 4.62 -14.37 -16.90
N LYS A 4 5.75 -14.79 -16.31
CA LYS A 4 5.83 -15.09 -14.86
C LYS A 4 5.63 -13.81 -14.04
N LYS A 5 6.28 -12.71 -14.42
CA LYS A 5 6.10 -11.40 -13.76
C LYS A 5 4.66 -10.89 -13.86
N LEU A 6 4.00 -11.14 -15.00
CA LEU A 6 2.58 -10.76 -15.18
C LEU A 6 1.63 -11.55 -14.27
N PHE A 7 1.90 -12.86 -14.08
CA PHE A 7 1.09 -13.70 -13.19
C PHE A 7 1.24 -13.30 -11.72
N TYR A 8 2.47 -12.97 -11.28
CA TYR A 8 2.70 -12.49 -9.91
C TYR A 8 2.07 -11.12 -9.67
N ARG A 9 2.14 -10.21 -10.63
CA ARG A 9 1.47 -8.90 -10.56
C ARG A 9 -0.05 -9.07 -10.41
N LEU A 10 -0.65 -10.00 -11.16
CA LEU A 10 -2.08 -10.29 -11.08
C LEU A 10 -2.46 -10.98 -9.76
N ALA A 11 -1.63 -11.92 -9.29
CA ALA A 11 -1.89 -12.64 -8.04
C ALA A 11 -1.78 -11.72 -6.81
N VAL A 12 -0.78 -10.83 -6.77
CA VAL A 12 -0.64 -9.86 -5.67
C VAL A 12 -1.82 -8.89 -5.64
N CYS A 13 -2.27 -8.40 -6.79
CA CYS A 13 -3.45 -7.53 -6.86
C CYS A 13 -4.74 -8.23 -6.42
N LEU A 14 -4.94 -9.51 -6.79
CA LEU A 14 -6.14 -10.27 -6.42
C LEU A 14 -6.20 -10.57 -4.91
N TYR A 15 -5.04 -10.86 -4.28
CA TYR A 15 -5.00 -11.12 -2.83
C TYR A 15 -5.28 -9.88 -2.00
N VAL A 16 -4.85 -8.72 -2.48
CA VAL A 16 -5.07 -7.44 -1.78
C VAL A 16 -6.54 -7.02 -1.81
N ILE A 17 -7.24 -7.28 -2.91
CA ILE A 17 -8.67 -6.92 -3.05
C ILE A 17 -9.57 -7.86 -2.25
N GLY A 18 -9.22 -9.15 -2.14
CA GLY A 18 -10.02 -10.14 -1.39
C GLY A 18 -10.02 -9.95 0.12
N GLY A 19 -9.03 -9.24 0.67
CA GLY A 19 -8.92 -8.98 2.11
C GLY A 19 -9.71 -7.77 2.61
N LEU A 20 -10.22 -6.92 1.72
CA LEU A 20 -10.98 -5.72 2.09
C LEU A 20 -12.50 -5.97 2.23
N VAL A 21 -12.99 -7.16 1.86
CA VAL A 21 -14.41 -7.54 2.00
C VAL A 21 -14.62 -8.43 3.24
N GLY A 22 -14.01 -8.07 4.34
CA GLY A 22 -14.30 -8.63 5.64
C GLY A 22 -15.42 -7.83 6.29
N CYS A 23 -16.68 -8.26 6.11
CA CYS A 23 -17.78 -7.78 6.94
C CYS A 23 -17.48 -8.14 8.40
N SER A 24 -17.04 -7.20 9.20
CA SER A 24 -17.28 -7.24 10.63
C SER A 24 -18.54 -6.43 10.90
N LYS A 25 -19.61 -7.13 11.30
CA LYS A 25 -20.76 -6.53 11.94
C LYS A 25 -20.32 -5.99 13.28
N ASP A 26 -20.39 -4.69 13.44
CA ASP A 26 -20.75 -4.08 14.71
C ASP A 26 -21.50 -2.79 14.38
N ASP A 27 -22.79 -2.81 14.73
CA ASP A 27 -23.73 -1.72 14.62
C ASP A 27 -23.39 -0.64 15.64
N GLU A 28 -22.91 0.52 15.18
CA GLU A 28 -23.25 1.78 15.83
C GLU A 28 -23.38 2.87 14.76
N PRO A 29 -24.52 3.59 14.73
CA PRO A 29 -24.71 4.75 13.86
C PRO A 29 -24.04 5.98 14.51
N GLY A 30 -22.74 5.96 14.56
CA GLY A 30 -21.93 7.13 14.85
C GLY A 30 -21.44 7.70 13.53
N GLY A 31 -22.08 8.72 13.00
CA GLY A 31 -21.56 9.52 11.91
C GLY A 31 -20.25 10.17 12.36
N GLY A 32 -19.14 9.41 12.24
CA GLY A 32 -17.80 9.93 12.50
C GLY A 32 -17.49 11.04 11.52
N GLU A 33 -17.09 12.21 12.01
CA GLU A 33 -16.53 13.25 11.18
C GLU A 33 -15.32 12.66 10.44
N GLY A 34 -15.37 12.63 9.12
CA GLY A 34 -14.27 12.12 8.30
C GLY A 34 -12.99 12.91 8.55
N ALA A 35 -11.85 12.32 8.27
CA ALA A 35 -10.54 12.92 8.46
C ALA A 35 -9.71 12.94 7.18
N MET A 36 -8.78 13.87 7.08
CA MET A 36 -7.75 13.87 6.02
C MET A 36 -6.67 12.85 6.38
N TYR A 37 -6.43 11.92 5.47
CA TYR A 37 -5.37 10.92 5.62
C TYR A 37 -4.26 11.12 4.60
N GLN A 38 -3.06 10.78 5.00
CA GLN A 38 -1.89 10.71 4.15
C GLN A 38 -1.06 9.48 4.53
N VAL A 39 -0.58 8.75 3.54
CA VAL A 39 0.40 7.68 3.72
C VAL A 39 1.63 7.97 2.89
N THR A 40 2.81 7.81 3.49
CA THR A 40 4.10 7.86 2.81
C THR A 40 4.76 6.50 2.91
N VAL A 41 5.14 5.93 1.78
CA VAL A 41 5.96 4.71 1.68
C VAL A 41 7.35 5.13 1.27
N GLN A 42 8.32 5.00 2.17
CA GLN A 42 9.74 5.22 1.91
C GLN A 42 10.42 3.87 1.67
N GLN A 43 11.27 3.81 0.68
CA GLN A 43 11.97 2.59 0.29
C GLN A 43 13.48 2.80 0.35
N SER A 44 14.20 1.78 0.81
CA SER A 44 15.66 1.75 0.86
C SER A 44 16.19 0.34 0.58
N GLY A 45 17.50 0.21 0.40
CA GLY A 45 18.11 -1.04 -0.04
C GLY A 45 17.82 -1.33 -1.52
N ASP A 46 17.79 -2.59 -1.87
CA ASP A 46 17.64 -3.01 -3.28
C ASP A 46 16.16 -3.10 -3.74
N TYR A 47 15.37 -2.08 -3.40
CA TYR A 47 13.92 -2.08 -3.65
C TYR A 47 13.53 -2.22 -5.13
N ARG A 48 14.45 -1.98 -6.07
CA ARG A 48 14.19 -2.11 -7.51
C ARG A 48 14.21 -3.55 -8.01
N SER A 49 14.84 -4.45 -7.26
CA SER A 49 14.95 -5.87 -7.60
C SER A 49 13.74 -6.69 -7.16
N TYR A 50 12.87 -6.11 -6.33
CA TYR A 50 11.66 -6.76 -5.83
C TYR A 50 10.41 -6.31 -6.58
N ILE A 51 9.46 -7.24 -6.75
CA ILE A 51 8.12 -6.97 -7.27
C ILE A 51 7.25 -6.47 -6.10
N LYS A 52 6.65 -5.30 -6.26
CA LYS A 52 5.94 -4.59 -5.19
C LYS A 52 4.56 -4.15 -5.63
N SER A 53 3.66 -4.09 -4.66
CA SER A 53 2.35 -3.46 -4.84
C SER A 53 1.90 -2.80 -3.54
N VAL A 54 1.34 -1.61 -3.63
CA VAL A 54 0.70 -0.90 -2.53
C VAL A 54 -0.70 -0.49 -2.96
N VAL A 55 -1.67 -0.77 -2.10
CA VAL A 55 -3.06 -0.37 -2.30
C VAL A 55 -3.47 0.56 -1.17
N VAL A 56 -4.03 1.71 -1.55
CA VAL A 56 -4.59 2.69 -0.62
C VAL A 56 -6.04 2.93 -0.98
N ALA A 57 -6.94 2.72 -0.04
CA ALA A 57 -8.37 2.92 -0.22
C ALA A 57 -8.89 3.98 0.76
N ALA A 58 -9.76 4.85 0.25
CA ALA A 58 -10.42 5.89 1.04
C ALA A 58 -11.92 5.92 0.73
N ASN A 59 -12.74 5.76 1.75
CA ASN A 59 -14.20 5.81 1.60
C ASN A 59 -14.70 7.26 1.65
N GLY A 60 -15.47 7.64 0.64
CA GLY A 60 -16.11 8.97 0.53
C GLY A 60 -15.27 10.03 -0.16
N THR A 61 -14.05 9.72 -0.62
CA THR A 61 -13.17 10.68 -1.27
C THR A 61 -12.26 10.01 -2.31
N SER A 62 -11.52 10.81 -3.07
CA SER A 62 -10.47 10.33 -3.96
C SER A 62 -9.12 10.28 -3.24
N VAL A 63 -8.21 9.45 -3.75
CA VAL A 63 -6.80 9.38 -3.36
C VAL A 63 -5.95 10.09 -4.42
N ILE A 64 -5.02 10.90 -4.00
CA ILE A 64 -4.09 11.65 -4.87
C ILE A 64 -2.68 11.15 -4.62
N ASN A 65 -1.96 10.80 -5.67
CA ASN A 65 -0.53 10.58 -5.63
C ASN A 65 0.17 11.95 -5.69
N GLU A 66 0.77 12.38 -4.58
CA GLU A 66 1.41 13.70 -4.48
C GLU A 66 2.66 13.84 -5.37
N ASN A 67 3.30 12.72 -5.74
CA ASN A 67 4.47 12.73 -6.61
C ASN A 67 4.11 13.02 -8.08
N THR A 68 2.95 12.56 -8.54
CA THR A 68 2.52 12.65 -9.95
C THR A 68 1.30 13.54 -10.17
N ASN A 69 0.60 13.93 -9.09
CA ASN A 69 -0.72 14.56 -9.09
C ASN A 69 -1.83 13.69 -9.72
N GLU A 70 -1.59 12.40 -9.87
CA GLU A 70 -2.59 11.46 -10.37
C GLU A 70 -3.68 11.25 -9.31
N LYS A 71 -4.94 11.26 -9.76
CA LYS A 71 -6.12 11.13 -8.92
C LYS A 71 -6.83 9.81 -9.17
N PHE A 72 -7.05 9.05 -8.10
CA PHE A 72 -7.71 7.75 -8.09
C PHE A 72 -9.06 7.87 -7.38
N LYS A 73 -10.10 7.35 -7.98
CA LYS A 73 -11.45 7.40 -7.41
C LYS A 73 -11.62 6.31 -6.34
N GLY A 74 -11.48 6.69 -5.09
CA GLY A 74 -11.66 5.81 -3.92
C GLY A 74 -10.49 4.87 -3.63
N THR A 75 -9.83 4.31 -4.64
CA THR A 75 -8.73 3.35 -4.46
C THR A 75 -7.59 3.62 -5.43
N ALA A 76 -6.39 3.77 -4.90
CA ALA A 76 -5.12 3.81 -5.64
C ALA A 76 -4.43 2.45 -5.56
N ILE A 77 -3.97 1.93 -6.68
CA ILE A 77 -3.14 0.73 -6.77
C ILE A 77 -1.82 1.14 -7.41
N LEU A 78 -0.74 1.07 -6.65
CA LEU A 78 0.61 1.33 -7.11
C LEU A 78 1.30 -0.01 -7.37
N ASP A 79 1.79 -0.18 -8.58
CA ASP A 79 2.59 -1.32 -9.00
C ASP A 79 4.09 -1.02 -8.95
N ASP A 80 4.91 -1.92 -9.47
CA ASP A 80 6.35 -1.77 -9.54
C ASP A 80 6.81 -0.48 -10.22
N ASP A 81 6.16 -0.08 -11.30
CA ASP A 81 6.57 1.09 -12.07
C ASP A 81 6.29 2.37 -11.27
N ALA A 82 5.13 2.43 -10.61
CA ALA A 82 4.78 3.53 -9.72
C ALA A 82 5.65 3.55 -8.44
N LEU A 83 6.12 2.39 -8.01
CA LEU A 83 7.00 2.19 -6.84
C LEU A 83 8.50 2.13 -7.21
N ALA A 84 8.89 2.52 -8.42
CA ALA A 84 10.30 2.59 -8.83
C ALA A 84 11.06 3.82 -8.26
N VAL A 85 10.42 4.57 -7.38
CA VAL A 85 10.95 5.78 -6.70
C VAL A 85 11.25 5.50 -5.24
N PRO A 86 12.20 6.21 -4.60
CA PRO A 86 12.57 5.97 -3.20
C PRO A 86 11.47 6.36 -2.20
N SER A 87 10.51 7.17 -2.61
CA SER A 87 9.40 7.57 -1.74
C SER A 87 8.19 7.94 -2.57
N VAL A 88 7.02 7.46 -2.14
CA VAL A 88 5.73 7.85 -2.68
C VAL A 88 4.81 8.31 -1.56
N THR A 89 4.05 9.36 -1.80
CA THR A 89 3.06 9.88 -0.85
C THR A 89 1.69 9.92 -1.51
N LEU A 90 0.72 9.34 -0.83
CA LEU A 90 -0.69 9.34 -1.22
C LEU A 90 -1.50 10.07 -0.15
N SER A 91 -2.40 10.95 -0.57
CA SER A 91 -3.29 11.69 0.33
C SER A 91 -4.74 11.60 -0.10
N THR A 92 -5.66 11.78 0.84
CA THR A 92 -7.08 11.94 0.51
C THR A 92 -7.34 13.37 0.04
N GLU A 93 -8.18 13.51 -1.00
CA GLU A 93 -8.55 14.83 -1.57
C GLU A 93 -9.41 15.65 -0.60
N SER A 94 -10.24 14.95 0.16
CA SER A 94 -11.12 15.52 1.21
C SER A 94 -11.21 14.53 2.36
N SER A 95 -12.03 14.84 3.36
CA SER A 95 -12.23 13.94 4.52
C SER A 95 -12.75 12.57 4.08
N ALA A 96 -12.09 11.52 4.52
CA ALA A 96 -12.48 10.13 4.34
C ALA A 96 -13.11 9.59 5.63
N ILE A 97 -14.15 8.78 5.49
CA ILE A 97 -14.82 8.09 6.60
C ILE A 97 -13.96 6.91 7.07
N GLU A 98 -13.31 6.26 6.10
CA GLU A 98 -12.44 5.11 6.32
C GLU A 98 -11.20 5.23 5.42
N PHE A 99 -10.07 4.79 5.94
CA PHE A 99 -8.81 4.78 5.21
C PHE A 99 -8.07 3.47 5.45
N ALA A 100 -7.64 2.82 4.39
CA ALA A 100 -6.94 1.54 4.46
C ALA A 100 -5.68 1.57 3.59
N VAL A 101 -4.63 0.92 4.09
CA VAL A 101 -3.37 0.69 3.38
C VAL A 101 -3.03 -0.77 3.45
N SER A 102 -2.71 -1.37 2.32
CA SER A 102 -2.16 -2.72 2.26
C SER A 102 -1.07 -2.79 1.19
N GLY A 103 -0.24 -3.79 1.25
CA GLY A 103 0.82 -3.97 0.26
C GLY A 103 1.55 -5.27 0.43
N GLY A 104 2.31 -5.63 -0.59
CA GLY A 104 3.12 -6.83 -0.60
C GLY A 104 4.38 -6.66 -1.43
N VAL A 105 5.37 -7.47 -1.10
CA VAL A 105 6.65 -7.55 -1.81
C VAL A 105 6.94 -9.01 -2.09
N VAL A 106 7.41 -9.30 -3.29
CA VAL A 106 7.79 -10.64 -3.71
C VAL A 106 9.14 -10.55 -4.41
N ASP A 107 10.03 -11.48 -4.09
CA ASP A 107 11.21 -11.71 -4.90
C ASP A 107 10.81 -12.34 -6.24
N GLY A 108 11.41 -11.85 -7.31
CA GLY A 108 11.10 -12.28 -8.68
C GLY A 108 11.58 -13.68 -9.05
N ASP A 109 12.29 -14.39 -8.17
CA ASP A 109 12.87 -15.72 -8.41
C ASP A 109 13.57 -15.81 -9.77
N ASP A 110 14.45 -14.85 -10.04
CA ASP A 110 15.21 -14.77 -11.28
C ASP A 110 16.58 -15.50 -11.20
N GLY A 111 16.86 -16.16 -10.08
CA GLY A 111 18.10 -16.85 -9.80
C GLY A 111 19.25 -15.91 -9.39
N VAL A 112 18.95 -14.64 -9.18
CA VAL A 112 19.89 -13.63 -8.66
C VAL A 112 19.60 -13.42 -7.17
N VAL A 113 20.62 -13.43 -6.35
CA VAL A 113 20.51 -13.08 -4.93
C VAL A 113 20.43 -11.57 -4.81
N ASN A 114 19.32 -11.05 -4.30
CA ASN A 114 19.10 -9.63 -4.11
C ASN A 114 19.48 -9.19 -2.69
N GLU A 115 20.04 -8.00 -2.55
CA GLU A 115 20.25 -7.39 -1.25
C GLU A 115 18.89 -7.05 -0.59
N PRO A 116 18.80 -7.04 0.73
CA PRO A 116 17.56 -6.71 1.42
C PRO A 116 17.04 -5.32 1.05
N MET A 117 15.71 -5.19 1.01
CA MET A 117 15.04 -3.91 0.94
C MET A 117 14.23 -3.62 2.20
N GLN A 118 13.93 -2.36 2.43
CA GLN A 118 13.10 -1.92 3.56
C GLN A 118 12.02 -0.94 3.12
N TRP A 119 10.83 -1.11 3.68
CA TRP A 119 9.77 -0.11 3.69
C TRP A 119 9.65 0.54 5.07
N VAL A 120 9.52 1.88 5.07
CA VAL A 120 9.01 2.65 6.20
C VAL A 120 7.70 3.28 5.75
N VAL A 121 6.59 2.78 6.30
CA VAL A 121 5.24 3.26 6.02
C VAL A 121 4.79 4.17 7.15
N VAL A 122 4.48 5.41 6.83
CA VAL A 122 4.05 6.43 7.79
C VAL A 122 2.63 6.86 7.43
N VAL A 123 1.71 6.77 8.39
CA VAL A 123 0.33 7.25 8.21
C VAL A 123 0.09 8.49 9.07
N ARG A 124 -0.53 9.50 8.47
CA ARG A 124 -0.96 10.72 9.14
C ARG A 124 -2.47 10.89 9.03
N LYS A 125 -3.07 11.38 10.11
CA LYS A 125 -4.48 11.79 10.19
C LYS A 125 -4.51 13.27 10.58
N ASN A 126 -5.11 14.12 9.73
CA ASN A 126 -5.16 15.57 9.92
C ASN A 126 -3.76 16.19 10.15
N GLY A 127 -2.76 15.74 9.37
CA GLY A 127 -1.37 16.20 9.43
C GLY A 127 -0.53 15.60 10.57
N LYS A 128 -1.14 14.93 11.54
CA LYS A 128 -0.44 14.28 12.66
C LYS A 128 -0.12 12.83 12.34
N GLU A 129 1.11 12.39 12.57
CA GLU A 129 1.50 10.98 12.49
C GLU A 129 0.73 10.16 13.52
N ILE A 130 0.05 9.10 13.04
CA ILE A 130 -0.74 8.19 13.85
C ILE A 130 -0.20 6.77 13.84
N ASP A 131 0.59 6.42 12.81
CA ASP A 131 1.19 5.09 12.70
C ASP A 131 2.51 5.15 11.91
N ARG A 132 3.41 4.24 12.25
CA ARG A 132 4.69 4.02 11.56
C ARG A 132 5.05 2.56 11.60
N LYS A 133 5.19 1.96 10.42
CA LYS A 133 5.56 0.56 10.28
C LYS A 133 6.84 0.43 9.46
N THR A 134 7.80 -0.34 9.96
CA THR A 134 9.03 -0.70 9.24
C THR A 134 8.99 -2.16 8.88
N LEU A 135 9.16 -2.49 7.60
CA LEU A 135 9.16 -3.84 7.07
C LEU A 135 10.47 -4.07 6.32
N THR A 136 11.13 -5.19 6.60
CA THR A 136 12.36 -5.61 5.91
C THR A 136 12.08 -6.86 5.11
N PHE A 137 12.52 -6.87 3.87
CA PHE A 137 12.32 -7.95 2.91
C PHE A 137 13.67 -8.49 2.49
N GLU A 138 13.80 -9.80 2.49
CA GLU A 138 15.02 -10.50 2.15
C GLU A 138 14.78 -11.41 0.95
N ASP A 139 15.86 -11.68 0.20
CA ASP A 139 15.87 -12.60 -0.93
C ASP A 139 15.27 -13.97 -0.57
N GLY A 140 14.50 -14.54 -1.48
CA GLY A 140 13.84 -15.84 -1.31
C GLY A 140 12.72 -15.88 -0.26
N LYS A 141 12.42 -14.77 0.43
CA LYS A 141 11.30 -14.68 1.36
C LYS A 141 10.08 -14.05 0.67
N GLN A 142 8.99 -14.80 0.68
CA GLN A 142 7.67 -14.26 0.37
C GLN A 142 7.13 -13.59 1.62
N ILE A 143 6.70 -12.35 1.48
CA ILE A 143 5.98 -11.68 2.54
C ILE A 143 4.50 -11.75 2.24
N ALA A 144 3.78 -12.31 3.20
CA ALA A 144 2.34 -12.33 3.15
C ALA A 144 1.81 -10.89 3.10
N THR A 145 0.77 -10.68 2.32
CA THR A 145 0.06 -9.40 2.21
C THR A 145 -0.47 -8.86 3.53
N ASP A 146 -0.47 -9.68 4.58
CA ASP A 146 -0.90 -9.31 5.94
C ASP A 146 0.14 -8.51 6.72
N ASP A 147 1.39 -8.45 6.27
CA ASP A 147 2.44 -7.70 6.98
C ASP A 147 2.25 -6.19 6.85
N LEU A 148 1.68 -5.72 5.75
CA LEU A 148 1.21 -4.35 5.61
C LEU A 148 -0.31 -4.34 5.43
N LYS A 149 -1.03 -4.26 6.55
CA LYS A 149 -2.49 -4.12 6.58
C LYS A 149 -2.86 -3.14 7.69
N LEU A 150 -3.22 -1.94 7.29
CA LEU A 150 -3.57 -0.84 8.18
C LEU A 150 -4.98 -0.38 7.84
N TYR A 151 -5.78 -0.09 8.87
CA TYR A 151 -7.16 0.35 8.70
C TYR A 151 -7.54 1.37 9.78
N TYR A 152 -8.17 2.48 9.37
CA TYR A 152 -8.55 3.60 10.22
C TYR A 152 -9.98 4.06 9.91
N LYS A 153 -10.67 4.46 10.98
CA LYS A 153 -12.00 5.11 10.96
C LYS A 153 -11.95 6.49 11.58
#